data_a4e12f0856a395fc9940a6738abd87fc
#
_entry.id   a4e12f0856a395fc9940a6738abd87fc
#
_cell.length_a   1.000
_cell.length_b   1.000
_cell.length_c   1.000
_cell.angle_alpha   90.00
_cell.angle_beta   90.00
_cell.angle_gamma   90.00
#
_symmetry.space_group_name_H-M   'P 1'
#
loop_
_entity.id
_entity.type
_entity.pdbx_description
1 polymer ?
#
loop_
_entity_poly.entity_id
_entity_poly.type
_entity_poly.pdbx_seq_one_letter_code
_entity_poly.pdbx_strand_id
1 'polypeptide(L)'
;MKYLSIIILSFGLLLSCKKPKDRVEKREDENSKLTVKEHFAVATNVSSWKNYKEKRVDDSTKFVSGNFNNYYITGFLDSKGKKKDWWNITDKNNDKSVKLLYEIIGNNEEISQYIYYNSKEIDKTKSKFYEKKKIDSDTYRMIFHTPIGFTKTNQQGDFGYYLNCDNEKKGIIDVKCDMEKGYYYTDIKNIEKCSKINIIGAFFELYQDGDGNFVENTIYVKESLK
;
A
#
# COMPACT_ATOMS: atom_id res chain seq x y z
N MET A 1 41.42 1.99 69.01
CA MET A 1 42.60 2.82 68.76
C MET A 1 43.14 2.50 67.38
N LYS A 2 42.90 3.33 66.42
CA LYS A 2 43.72 3.47 65.17
C LYS A 2 43.02 4.48 64.30
N TYR A 3 43.69 5.56 64.06
CA TYR A 3 43.26 6.72 63.32
C TYR A 3 43.13 6.39 61.80
N LEU A 4 42.05 6.83 61.21
CA LEU A 4 41.83 6.75 59.75
C LEU A 4 42.04 8.17 59.19
N SER A 5 43.13 8.34 58.46
CA SER A 5 43.46 9.60 57.78
C SER A 5 42.61 9.75 56.52
N ILE A 6 41.86 10.83 56.48
CA ILE A 6 41.08 11.20 55.25
C ILE A 6 41.99 12.09 54.38
N ILE A 7 42.37 11.60 53.25
CA ILE A 7 43.04 12.38 52.22
C ILE A 7 41.97 12.96 51.31
N ILE A 8 41.76 14.28 51.38
CA ILE A 8 40.94 15.06 50.49
C ILE A 8 41.78 15.41 49.26
N LEU A 9 41.51 14.79 48.15
CA LEU A 9 42.11 15.14 46.87
C LEU A 9 41.21 16.16 46.16
N SER A 10 41.62 17.40 46.18
CA SER A 10 41.00 18.51 45.45
C SER A 10 41.33 18.40 43.97
N PHE A 11 40.37 17.96 43.17
CA PHE A 11 40.49 17.94 41.73
C PHE A 11 39.93 19.24 41.14
N GLY A 12 40.85 20.07 40.64
CA GLY A 12 40.55 21.34 40.02
C GLY A 12 39.66 21.20 38.78
N LEU A 13 38.52 21.86 38.80
CA LEU A 13 37.63 22.03 37.68
C LEU A 13 38.25 23.01 36.65
N LEU A 14 38.88 22.51 35.63
CA LEU A 14 39.19 23.28 34.44
C LEU A 14 37.92 23.44 33.63
N LEU A 15 37.21 24.54 33.77
CA LEU A 15 36.12 24.97 32.90
C LEU A 15 36.73 25.36 31.53
N SER A 16 36.79 24.37 30.63
CA SER A 16 37.04 24.61 29.22
C SER A 16 35.71 25.02 28.58
N CYS A 17 35.50 26.33 28.44
CA CYS A 17 34.47 26.87 27.54
C CYS A 17 34.75 26.50 26.11
N LYS A 18 34.26 25.37 25.64
CA LYS A 18 34.09 25.10 24.21
C LYS A 18 32.87 25.86 23.71
N LYS A 19 33.09 26.83 22.83
CA LYS A 19 32.04 27.50 22.07
C LYS A 19 31.12 26.42 21.50
N PRO A 20 29.77 26.59 21.56
CA PRO A 20 28.86 25.70 20.88
C PRO A 20 29.18 25.79 19.36
N LYS A 21 29.70 24.72 18.82
CA LYS A 21 29.63 24.52 17.37
C LYS A 21 28.14 24.55 17.02
N ASP A 22 27.76 25.46 16.16
CA ASP A 22 26.45 25.45 15.51
C ASP A 22 26.20 24.04 14.97
N ARG A 23 25.43 23.29 15.73
CA ARG A 23 24.83 22.06 15.28
C ARG A 23 23.79 22.53 14.28
N VAL A 24 24.17 22.60 13.03
CA VAL A 24 23.20 22.53 11.94
C VAL A 24 22.51 21.18 12.15
N GLU A 25 21.42 21.21 12.91
CA GLU A 25 20.44 20.13 12.90
C GLU A 25 20.03 20.03 11.43
N LYS A 26 20.62 19.04 10.72
CA LYS A 26 19.97 18.51 9.54
C LYS A 26 18.57 18.16 10.03
N ARG A 27 17.59 18.98 9.65
CA ARG A 27 16.19 18.53 9.64
C ARG A 27 16.21 17.29 8.76
N GLU A 28 16.34 16.13 9.38
CA GLU A 28 16.00 14.87 8.75
C GLU A 28 14.58 15.08 8.27
N ASP A 29 14.40 14.96 6.97
CA ASP A 29 13.12 15.19 6.32
C ASP A 29 12.09 14.30 7.03
N GLU A 30 11.15 14.89 7.76
CA GLU A 30 10.11 14.13 8.50
C GLU A 30 9.38 13.17 7.56
N ASN A 31 9.38 13.45 6.25
CA ASN A 31 8.88 12.58 5.20
C ASN A 31 9.66 11.26 5.06
N SER A 32 10.90 11.14 5.54
CA SER A 32 11.69 9.90 5.45
C SER A 32 11.20 8.78 6.38
N LYS A 33 10.33 9.10 7.34
CA LYS A 33 9.77 8.14 8.32
C LYS A 33 8.36 7.65 7.98
N LEU A 34 7.70 8.24 6.98
CA LEU A 34 6.34 7.86 6.61
C LEU A 34 6.33 6.53 5.85
N THR A 35 5.36 5.69 6.16
CA THR A 35 5.07 4.50 5.36
C THR A 35 4.53 4.89 3.98
N VAL A 36 4.55 3.95 3.02
CA VAL A 36 3.98 4.16 1.68
C VAL A 36 2.51 4.59 1.75
N LYS A 37 1.72 4.00 2.65
CA LYS A 37 0.31 4.36 2.86
C LYS A 37 0.14 5.79 3.37
N GLU A 38 0.98 6.24 4.31
CA GLU A 38 0.96 7.59 4.85
C GLU A 38 1.35 8.62 3.81
N HIS A 39 2.35 8.36 2.99
CA HIS A 39 2.70 9.23 1.84
C HIS A 39 1.52 9.42 0.90
N PHE A 40 0.81 8.34 0.56
CA PHE A 40 -0.37 8.43 -0.30
C PHE A 40 -1.53 9.15 0.39
N ALA A 41 -1.75 8.93 1.69
CA ALA A 41 -2.78 9.63 2.45
C ALA A 41 -2.56 11.15 2.46
N VAL A 42 -1.32 11.59 2.64
CA VAL A 42 -0.95 13.02 2.59
C VAL A 42 -1.16 13.58 1.18
N ALA A 43 -0.67 12.91 0.14
CA ALA A 43 -0.78 13.38 -1.24
C ALA A 43 -2.24 13.46 -1.72
N THR A 44 -3.09 12.52 -1.32
CA THR A 44 -4.51 12.46 -1.73
C THR A 44 -5.46 13.19 -0.78
N ASN A 45 -4.93 13.96 0.18
CA ASN A 45 -5.76 14.85 1.00
C ASN A 45 -6.15 16.09 0.19
N VAL A 46 -7.38 16.11 -0.33
CA VAL A 46 -7.90 17.17 -1.21
C VAL A 46 -7.87 18.56 -0.58
N SER A 47 -7.92 18.67 0.76
CA SER A 47 -7.87 19.96 1.46
C SER A 47 -6.50 20.65 1.35
N SER A 48 -5.44 19.90 1.04
CA SER A 48 -4.08 20.41 0.85
C SER A 48 -3.74 20.77 -0.60
N TRP A 49 -4.69 20.56 -1.54
CA TRP A 49 -4.43 20.76 -2.96
C TRP A 49 -4.54 22.22 -3.40
N LYS A 50 -3.66 22.61 -4.29
CA LYS A 50 -3.80 23.84 -5.08
C LYS A 50 -4.58 23.54 -6.35
N ASN A 51 -5.31 24.56 -6.86
CA ASN A 51 -6.12 24.45 -8.08
C ASN A 51 -7.12 23.28 -8.05
N TYR A 52 -7.70 23.03 -6.88
CA TYR A 52 -8.74 22.02 -6.71
C TYR A 52 -9.92 22.28 -7.63
N LYS A 53 -10.39 21.26 -8.30
CA LYS A 53 -11.59 21.25 -9.12
C LYS A 53 -12.39 19.99 -8.84
N GLU A 54 -13.72 20.13 -8.82
CA GLU A 54 -14.61 18.98 -8.75
C GLU A 54 -15.67 19.05 -9.84
N LYS A 55 -16.10 17.87 -10.30
CA LYS A 55 -17.19 17.70 -11.24
C LYS A 55 -18.05 16.52 -10.78
N ARG A 56 -19.36 16.75 -10.67
CA ARG A 56 -20.32 15.66 -10.39
C ARG A 56 -20.35 14.69 -11.55
N VAL A 57 -20.19 13.40 -11.29
CA VAL A 57 -20.29 12.31 -12.25
C VAL A 57 -21.69 11.73 -12.25
N ASP A 58 -22.21 11.43 -11.05
CA ASP A 58 -23.58 10.98 -10.79
C ASP A 58 -24.04 11.44 -9.39
N ASP A 59 -25.18 10.94 -8.92
CA ASP A 59 -25.76 11.33 -7.63
C ASP A 59 -24.90 10.95 -6.41
N SER A 60 -24.04 9.98 -6.57
CA SER A 60 -23.20 9.41 -5.50
C SER A 60 -21.70 9.65 -5.68
N THR A 61 -21.27 10.24 -6.81
CA THR A 61 -19.85 10.26 -7.19
C THR A 61 -19.45 11.65 -7.74
N LYS A 62 -18.33 12.15 -7.23
CA LYS A 62 -17.64 13.32 -7.75
C LYS A 62 -16.27 12.94 -8.26
N PHE A 63 -15.91 13.40 -9.45
CA PHE A 63 -14.54 13.43 -9.94
C PHE A 63 -13.83 14.65 -9.38
N VAL A 64 -12.61 14.48 -8.86
CA VAL A 64 -11.80 15.57 -8.29
C VAL A 64 -10.44 15.62 -8.94
N SER A 65 -9.89 16.82 -9.07
CA SER A 65 -8.53 17.02 -9.57
C SER A 65 -7.86 18.22 -8.88
N GLY A 66 -6.53 18.19 -8.78
CA GLY A 66 -5.76 19.27 -8.17
C GLY A 66 -4.27 19.01 -8.20
N ASN A 67 -3.52 19.90 -7.56
CA ASN A 67 -2.08 19.84 -7.48
C ASN A 67 -1.62 19.74 -6.03
N PHE A 68 -0.77 18.80 -5.74
CA PHE A 68 -0.05 18.69 -4.47
C PHE A 68 1.46 18.67 -4.77
N ASN A 69 2.18 19.68 -4.34
CA ASN A 69 3.59 19.89 -4.71
C ASN A 69 3.80 19.80 -6.25
N ASN A 70 4.68 18.92 -6.69
CA ASN A 70 4.99 18.70 -8.11
C ASN A 70 4.04 17.68 -8.78
N TYR A 71 3.02 17.21 -8.07
CA TYR A 71 2.11 16.19 -8.59
C TYR A 71 0.80 16.80 -9.06
N TYR A 72 0.28 16.29 -10.17
CA TYR A 72 -1.11 16.44 -10.59
C TYR A 72 -1.87 15.20 -10.16
N ILE A 73 -2.99 15.38 -9.45
CA ILE A 73 -3.73 14.27 -8.84
C ILE A 73 -5.18 14.32 -9.29
N THR A 74 -5.72 13.15 -9.63
CA THR A 74 -7.12 12.97 -9.95
C THR A 74 -7.69 11.76 -9.23
N GLY A 75 -8.99 11.76 -8.94
CA GLY A 75 -9.67 10.64 -8.31
C GLY A 75 -11.16 10.83 -8.16
N PHE A 76 -11.78 9.96 -7.37
CA PHE A 76 -13.21 9.97 -7.14
C PHE A 76 -13.54 10.01 -5.64
N LEU A 77 -14.52 10.82 -5.29
CA LEU A 77 -15.11 10.87 -3.97
C LEU A 77 -16.56 10.37 -4.03
N ASP A 78 -16.99 9.68 -2.99
CA ASP A 78 -18.39 9.35 -2.79
C ASP A 78 -19.21 10.55 -2.29
N SER A 79 -20.52 10.39 -2.09
CA SER A 79 -21.40 11.43 -1.58
C SER A 79 -21.06 11.92 -0.17
N LYS A 80 -20.29 11.14 0.60
CA LYS A 80 -19.80 11.46 1.95
C LYS A 80 -18.39 12.06 1.94
N GLY A 81 -17.79 12.25 0.75
CA GLY A 81 -16.43 12.77 0.59
C GLY A 81 -15.34 11.75 0.81
N LYS A 82 -15.66 10.43 0.87
CA LYS A 82 -14.67 9.36 0.97
C LYS A 82 -14.09 9.02 -0.38
N LYS A 83 -12.80 8.72 -0.38
CA LYS A 83 -12.08 8.27 -1.59
C LYS A 83 -12.58 6.90 -2.02
N LYS A 84 -12.79 6.72 -3.31
CA LYS A 84 -13.21 5.46 -3.93
C LYS A 84 -12.61 5.31 -5.31
N ASP A 85 -12.60 4.09 -5.82
CA ASP A 85 -12.12 3.78 -7.17
C ASP A 85 -10.65 4.19 -7.40
N TRP A 86 -10.25 4.28 -8.66
CA TRP A 86 -8.88 4.57 -9.05
C TRP A 86 -8.54 6.06 -8.94
N TRP A 87 -7.44 6.34 -8.26
CA TRP A 87 -6.78 7.64 -8.18
C TRP A 87 -5.49 7.61 -8.96
N ASN A 88 -5.13 8.73 -9.60
CA ASN A 88 -3.88 8.87 -10.32
C ASN A 88 -3.06 10.01 -9.72
N ILE A 89 -1.79 9.75 -9.47
CA ILE A 89 -0.79 10.72 -9.03
C ILE A 89 0.28 10.76 -10.12
N THR A 90 0.39 11.88 -10.83
CA THR A 90 1.33 12.05 -11.95
C THR A 90 2.36 13.11 -11.57
N ASP A 91 3.64 12.77 -11.66
CA ASP A 91 4.72 13.73 -11.49
C ASP A 91 4.78 14.64 -12.74
N LYS A 92 4.80 15.95 -12.50
CA LYS A 92 4.83 16.95 -13.61
C LYS A 92 6.21 17.10 -14.24
N ASN A 93 7.25 16.64 -13.57
CA ASN A 93 8.65 16.86 -13.97
C ASN A 93 9.27 15.63 -14.67
N ASN A 94 8.60 14.49 -14.56
CA ASN A 94 9.08 13.24 -15.19
C ASN A 94 7.90 12.31 -15.49
N ASP A 95 8.16 11.28 -16.29
CA ASP A 95 7.15 10.32 -16.76
C ASP A 95 6.79 9.25 -15.69
N LYS A 96 6.85 9.62 -14.40
CA LYS A 96 6.48 8.71 -13.31
C LYS A 96 5.06 8.98 -12.85
N SER A 97 4.34 7.92 -12.59
CA SER A 97 3.00 8.02 -12.01
C SER A 97 2.68 6.84 -11.08
N VAL A 98 1.69 7.03 -10.24
CA VAL A 98 1.16 5.99 -9.38
C VAL A 98 -0.36 5.96 -9.52
N LYS A 99 -0.93 4.78 -9.67
CA LYS A 99 -2.37 4.54 -9.53
C LYS A 99 -2.64 3.93 -8.17
N LEU A 100 -3.68 4.40 -7.50
CA LEU A 100 -4.14 3.89 -6.20
C LEU A 100 -5.59 3.46 -6.34
N LEU A 101 -5.92 2.25 -5.93
CA LEU A 101 -7.32 1.82 -5.79
C LEU A 101 -7.75 2.01 -4.34
N TYR A 102 -8.68 2.92 -4.12
CA TYR A 102 -9.36 3.07 -2.85
C TYR A 102 -10.62 2.23 -2.82
N GLU A 103 -10.78 1.46 -1.75
CA GLU A 103 -11.98 0.73 -1.42
C GLU A 103 -12.50 1.14 -0.05
N ILE A 104 -13.82 1.07 0.12
CA ILE A 104 -14.45 1.32 1.43
C ILE A 104 -14.72 -0.03 2.05
N ILE A 105 -13.92 -0.37 3.06
CA ILE A 105 -14.05 -1.61 3.82
C ILE A 105 -14.70 -1.29 5.17
N GLY A 106 -15.94 -1.75 5.36
CA GLY A 106 -16.74 -1.28 6.47
C GLY A 106 -17.01 0.23 6.36
N ASN A 107 -16.40 1.01 7.25
CA ASN A 107 -16.49 2.47 7.23
C ASN A 107 -15.15 3.16 6.94
N ASN A 108 -14.09 2.43 6.63
CA ASN A 108 -12.74 2.97 6.43
C ASN A 108 -12.38 3.02 4.95
N GLU A 109 -11.63 4.06 4.58
CA GLU A 109 -10.96 4.12 3.28
C GLU A 109 -9.68 3.30 3.34
N GLU A 110 -9.54 2.31 2.48
CA GLU A 110 -8.36 1.47 2.38
C GLU A 110 -7.74 1.55 0.99
N ILE A 111 -6.40 1.63 0.94
CA ILE A 111 -5.67 1.47 -0.32
C ILE A 111 -5.49 -0.02 -0.55
N SER A 112 -6.37 -0.59 -1.36
CA SER A 112 -6.33 -2.00 -1.74
C SER A 112 -5.13 -2.30 -2.64
N GLN A 113 -4.94 -1.48 -3.68
CA GLN A 113 -3.89 -1.65 -4.66
C GLN A 113 -3.16 -0.34 -4.93
N TYR A 114 -1.89 -0.44 -5.29
CA TYR A 114 -1.15 0.67 -5.88
C TYR A 114 -0.17 0.16 -6.95
N ILE A 115 -0.09 0.90 -8.05
CA ILE A 115 0.70 0.53 -9.22
C ILE A 115 1.61 1.69 -9.58
N TYR A 116 2.91 1.49 -9.43
CA TYR A 116 3.92 2.44 -9.87
C TYR A 116 4.21 2.24 -11.35
N TYR A 117 4.28 3.34 -12.08
CA TYR A 117 4.68 3.39 -13.48
C TYR A 117 5.98 4.18 -13.61
N ASN A 118 6.91 3.63 -14.37
CA ASN A 118 8.06 4.33 -14.90
C ASN A 118 7.83 4.49 -16.40
N SER A 119 7.47 5.69 -16.82
CA SER A 119 6.89 5.94 -18.14
C SER A 119 5.59 5.13 -18.34
N LYS A 120 5.57 4.17 -19.23
CA LYS A 120 4.40 3.31 -19.50
C LYS A 120 4.51 1.91 -18.89
N GLU A 121 5.64 1.57 -18.30
CA GLU A 121 5.90 0.25 -17.76
C GLU A 121 5.58 0.18 -16.27
N ILE A 122 4.99 -0.94 -15.83
CA ILE A 122 4.71 -1.18 -14.42
C ILE A 122 6.00 -1.57 -13.71
N ASP A 123 6.35 -0.82 -12.66
CA ASP A 123 7.38 -1.23 -11.71
C ASP A 123 6.78 -2.25 -10.73
N LYS A 124 6.82 -3.52 -11.10
CA LYS A 124 6.28 -4.62 -10.29
C LYS A 124 7.00 -4.77 -8.95
N THR A 125 8.25 -4.28 -8.83
CA THR A 125 9.03 -4.40 -7.59
C THR A 125 8.53 -3.49 -6.48
N LYS A 126 7.83 -2.40 -6.84
CA LYS A 126 7.27 -1.42 -5.90
C LYS A 126 5.76 -1.47 -5.81
N SER A 127 5.11 -2.20 -6.70
CA SER A 127 3.66 -2.20 -6.83
C SER A 127 3.01 -3.29 -5.97
N LYS A 128 1.77 -3.03 -5.55
CA LYS A 128 0.88 -3.96 -4.87
C LYS A 128 -0.44 -4.03 -5.63
N PHE A 129 -0.67 -5.10 -6.39
CA PHE A 129 -1.85 -5.29 -7.24
C PHE A 129 -2.04 -6.75 -7.61
N TYR A 130 -3.17 -7.07 -8.23
CA TYR A 130 -3.36 -8.38 -8.83
C TYR A 130 -3.64 -8.29 -10.33
N GLU A 131 -3.34 -9.38 -11.02
CA GLU A 131 -3.69 -9.63 -12.41
C GLU A 131 -4.57 -10.88 -12.48
N LYS A 132 -5.49 -10.93 -13.44
CA LYS A 132 -6.22 -12.14 -13.76
C LYS A 132 -5.85 -12.61 -15.16
N LYS A 133 -5.60 -13.91 -15.31
CA LYS A 133 -5.26 -14.53 -16.59
C LYS A 133 -6.15 -15.74 -16.83
N LYS A 134 -6.80 -15.79 -17.98
CA LYS A 134 -7.49 -17.01 -18.41
C LYS A 134 -6.45 -18.02 -18.88
N ILE A 135 -6.45 -19.22 -18.28
CA ILE A 135 -5.53 -20.32 -18.63
C ILE A 135 -6.17 -21.23 -19.69
N ASP A 136 -7.42 -21.61 -19.45
CA ASP A 136 -8.23 -22.42 -20.37
C ASP A 136 -9.73 -22.09 -20.23
N SER A 137 -10.62 -22.93 -20.75
CA SER A 137 -12.07 -22.74 -20.68
C SER A 137 -12.61 -22.74 -19.26
N ASP A 138 -11.98 -23.50 -18.36
CA ASP A 138 -12.45 -23.82 -17.00
C ASP A 138 -11.60 -23.21 -15.89
N THR A 139 -10.49 -22.53 -16.23
CA THR A 139 -9.49 -22.08 -15.24
C THR A 139 -9.10 -20.64 -15.45
N TYR A 140 -9.17 -19.85 -14.38
CA TYR A 140 -8.54 -18.53 -14.28
C TYR A 140 -7.45 -18.55 -13.23
N ARG A 141 -6.29 -17.98 -13.56
CA ARG A 141 -5.20 -17.74 -12.62
C ARG A 141 -5.31 -16.33 -12.05
N MET A 142 -5.33 -16.23 -10.73
CA MET A 142 -5.13 -14.98 -10.02
C MET A 142 -3.64 -14.86 -9.66
N ILE A 143 -3.03 -13.73 -9.99
CA ILE A 143 -1.60 -13.44 -9.77
C ILE A 143 -1.52 -12.20 -8.89
N PHE A 144 -0.88 -12.32 -7.75
CA PHE A 144 -0.75 -11.24 -6.77
C PHE A 144 0.69 -10.75 -6.74
N HIS A 145 0.86 -9.46 -7.00
CA HIS A 145 2.14 -8.78 -6.89
C HIS A 145 2.18 -7.98 -5.60
N THR A 146 3.21 -8.18 -4.81
CA THR A 146 3.50 -7.41 -3.60
C THR A 146 4.87 -6.79 -3.71
N PRO A 147 5.15 -5.62 -3.09
CA PRO A 147 6.46 -4.99 -3.17
C PRO A 147 7.57 -5.97 -2.77
N ILE A 148 8.60 -6.06 -3.58
CA ILE A 148 9.75 -6.92 -3.31
C ILE A 148 10.68 -6.18 -2.34
N GLY A 149 10.62 -6.50 -1.05
CA GLY A 149 11.59 -6.03 -0.06
C GLY A 149 12.85 -6.89 -0.10
N PHE A 150 14.02 -6.26 -0.06
CA PHE A 150 15.31 -6.98 -0.06
C PHE A 150 15.52 -7.90 1.17
N THR A 151 14.66 -7.79 2.17
CA THR A 151 14.78 -8.44 3.47
C THR A 151 13.56 -9.26 3.87
N LYS A 152 12.66 -9.56 2.92
CA LYS A 152 11.51 -10.42 3.22
C LYS A 152 11.95 -11.87 3.44
N THR A 153 11.62 -12.41 4.60
CA THR A 153 11.80 -13.83 4.94
C THR A 153 10.49 -14.44 5.41
N ASN A 154 10.41 -15.77 5.46
CA ASN A 154 9.21 -16.49 5.93
C ASN A 154 7.91 -16.04 5.23
N GLN A 155 7.97 -15.87 3.91
CA GLN A 155 6.87 -15.37 3.12
C GLN A 155 5.78 -16.43 2.93
N GLN A 156 4.54 -16.06 3.16
CA GLN A 156 3.35 -16.87 2.91
C GLN A 156 2.26 -16.01 2.28
N GLY A 157 1.54 -16.56 1.30
CA GLY A 157 0.39 -15.91 0.67
C GLY A 157 -0.85 -16.80 0.75
N ASP A 158 -1.97 -16.24 1.21
CA ASP A 158 -3.25 -16.90 1.30
C ASP A 158 -4.33 -16.09 0.60
N PHE A 159 -5.24 -16.73 -0.12
CA PHE A 159 -6.35 -16.08 -0.79
C PHE A 159 -7.68 -16.66 -0.32
N GLY A 160 -8.42 -15.87 0.48
CA GLY A 160 -9.76 -16.18 0.91
C GLY A 160 -10.80 -15.49 0.02
N TYR A 161 -11.75 -16.22 -0.56
CA TYR A 161 -12.74 -15.65 -1.45
C TYR A 161 -14.10 -16.35 -1.40
N TYR A 162 -15.14 -15.59 -1.76
CA TYR A 162 -16.44 -16.11 -2.12
C TYR A 162 -16.54 -16.21 -3.63
N LEU A 163 -17.12 -17.29 -4.12
CA LEU A 163 -17.43 -17.48 -5.53
C LEU A 163 -18.96 -17.45 -5.67
N ASN A 164 -19.47 -16.52 -6.46
CA ASN A 164 -20.88 -16.47 -6.86
C ASN A 164 -21.01 -17.03 -8.26
N CYS A 165 -21.74 -18.13 -8.41
CA CYS A 165 -22.04 -18.78 -9.66
C CYS A 165 -23.54 -18.57 -9.96
N ASP A 166 -23.89 -17.85 -11.01
CA ASP A 166 -25.28 -17.57 -11.42
C ASP A 166 -26.19 -17.08 -10.30
N ASN A 167 -25.65 -16.21 -9.40
CA ASN A 167 -26.25 -15.67 -8.18
C ASN A 167 -26.34 -16.65 -6.98
N GLU A 168 -25.87 -17.89 -7.13
CA GLU A 168 -25.67 -18.78 -5.99
C GLU A 168 -24.32 -18.49 -5.32
N LYS A 169 -24.37 -18.10 -4.07
CA LYS A 169 -23.18 -17.87 -3.25
C LYS A 169 -22.64 -19.19 -2.74
N LYS A 170 -21.48 -19.61 -3.20
CA LYS A 170 -20.72 -20.70 -2.60
C LYS A 170 -20.05 -20.20 -1.33
N GLY A 171 -19.76 -21.10 -0.39
CA GLY A 171 -19.08 -20.75 0.86
C GLY A 171 -17.73 -20.07 0.65
N ILE A 172 -17.09 -19.69 1.74
CA ILE A 172 -15.72 -19.16 1.72
C ILE A 172 -14.79 -20.29 1.27
N ILE A 173 -13.90 -19.96 0.36
CA ILE A 173 -12.83 -20.84 -0.13
C ILE A 173 -11.52 -20.18 0.28
N ASP A 174 -10.71 -20.86 1.10
CA ASP A 174 -9.38 -20.42 1.50
C ASP A 174 -8.33 -21.27 0.79
N VAL A 175 -7.41 -20.63 0.09
CA VAL A 175 -6.38 -21.30 -0.69
C VAL A 175 -5.02 -20.70 -0.36
N LYS A 176 -4.06 -21.57 -0.03
CA LYS A 176 -2.67 -21.19 0.03
C LYS A 176 -2.16 -20.96 -1.40
N CYS A 177 -1.58 -19.79 -1.63
CA CYS A 177 -1.03 -19.44 -2.93
C CYS A 177 0.37 -20.03 -3.14
N ASP A 178 0.64 -20.49 -4.35
CA ASP A 178 2.00 -20.80 -4.78
C ASP A 178 2.79 -19.51 -5.01
N MET A 179 4.11 -19.56 -4.84
CA MET A 179 5.00 -18.43 -5.10
C MET A 179 5.98 -18.77 -6.23
N GLU A 180 6.06 -17.86 -7.22
CA GLU A 180 6.99 -17.97 -8.33
C GLU A 180 7.60 -16.60 -8.63
N LYS A 181 8.93 -16.51 -8.76
CA LYS A 181 9.66 -15.30 -9.21
C LYS A 181 9.22 -13.99 -8.54
N GLY A 182 8.86 -14.05 -7.25
CA GLY A 182 8.48 -12.86 -6.47
C GLY A 182 7.02 -12.42 -6.62
N TYR A 183 6.15 -13.25 -7.14
CA TYR A 183 4.69 -13.08 -7.11
C TYR A 183 4.00 -14.36 -6.61
N TYR A 184 2.79 -14.21 -6.09
CA TYR A 184 1.95 -15.32 -5.66
C TYR A 184 0.90 -15.60 -6.73
N TYR A 185 0.46 -16.86 -6.84
CA TYR A 185 -0.65 -17.20 -7.72
C TYR A 185 -1.49 -18.35 -7.17
N THR A 186 -2.73 -18.41 -7.64
CA THR A 186 -3.63 -19.54 -7.44
C THR A 186 -4.56 -19.70 -8.62
N ASP A 187 -4.97 -20.93 -8.90
CA ASP A 187 -5.88 -21.25 -9.99
C ASP A 187 -7.30 -21.50 -9.47
N ILE A 188 -8.24 -20.76 -10.02
CA ILE A 188 -9.67 -20.93 -9.76
C ILE A 188 -10.23 -21.81 -10.87
N LYS A 189 -10.67 -23.02 -10.49
CA LYS A 189 -11.09 -24.09 -11.42
C LYS A 189 -12.59 -24.35 -11.35
N ASN A 190 -13.08 -25.20 -12.26
CA ASN A 190 -14.47 -25.68 -12.33
C ASN A 190 -15.50 -24.56 -12.55
N ILE A 191 -15.18 -23.60 -13.37
CA ILE A 191 -16.02 -22.45 -13.69
C ILE A 191 -16.92 -22.64 -14.92
N GLU A 192 -16.78 -23.75 -15.66
CA GLU A 192 -17.53 -24.01 -16.91
C GLU A 192 -19.04 -24.03 -16.68
N LYS A 193 -19.46 -24.56 -15.56
CA LYS A 193 -20.88 -24.76 -15.21
C LYS A 193 -21.65 -23.47 -14.91
N CYS A 194 -20.95 -22.33 -14.79
CA CYS A 194 -21.56 -21.05 -14.47
C CYS A 194 -21.65 -20.18 -15.72
N SER A 195 -22.78 -19.51 -15.94
CA SER A 195 -22.93 -18.52 -17.00
C SER A 195 -22.33 -17.16 -16.56
N LYS A 196 -22.43 -16.84 -15.28
CA LYS A 196 -21.88 -15.65 -14.66
C LYS A 196 -21.12 -16.02 -13.39
N ILE A 197 -19.89 -15.54 -13.27
CA ILE A 197 -19.02 -15.80 -12.11
C ILE A 197 -18.49 -14.50 -11.58
N ASN A 198 -18.75 -14.23 -10.31
CA ASN A 198 -18.14 -13.13 -9.59
C ASN A 198 -17.32 -13.67 -8.41
N ILE A 199 -16.16 -13.07 -8.19
CA ILE A 199 -15.27 -13.35 -7.06
C ILE A 199 -15.18 -12.10 -6.21
N ILE A 200 -15.35 -12.28 -4.89
CA ILE A 200 -15.11 -11.24 -3.88
C ILE A 200 -14.25 -11.88 -2.82
N GLY A 201 -13.08 -11.32 -2.55
CA GLY A 201 -12.14 -11.91 -1.61
C GLY A 201 -11.01 -10.96 -1.22
N ALA A 202 -10.06 -11.51 -0.47
CA ALA A 202 -8.84 -10.82 -0.11
C ALA A 202 -7.65 -11.78 -0.16
N PHE A 203 -6.56 -11.31 -0.74
CA PHE A 203 -5.27 -11.95 -0.66
C PHE A 203 -4.50 -11.33 0.49
N PHE A 204 -3.83 -12.18 1.28
CA PHE A 204 -2.99 -11.80 2.41
C PHE A 204 -1.59 -12.34 2.19
N GLU A 205 -0.59 -11.45 2.20
CA GLU A 205 0.81 -11.84 2.33
C GLU A 205 1.26 -11.58 3.76
N LEU A 206 1.81 -12.57 4.42
CA LEU A 206 2.52 -12.44 5.70
C LEU A 206 4.00 -12.71 5.49
N TYR A 207 4.87 -11.84 6.01
CA TYR A 207 6.33 -12.02 5.93
C TYR A 207 7.03 -11.39 7.14
N GLN A 208 8.30 -11.75 7.36
CA GLN A 208 9.16 -11.04 8.29
C GLN A 208 10.04 -10.04 7.53
N ASP A 209 10.13 -8.82 8.03
CA ASP A 209 11.04 -7.79 7.53
C ASP A 209 12.48 -8.01 8.02
N GLY A 210 13.41 -7.11 7.64
CA GLY A 210 14.81 -7.20 8.04
C GLY A 210 15.08 -7.06 9.52
N ASP A 211 14.14 -6.50 10.27
CA ASP A 211 14.19 -6.33 11.73
C ASP A 211 13.49 -7.49 12.46
N GLY A 212 12.95 -8.46 11.71
CA GLY A 212 12.26 -9.64 12.25
C GLY A 212 10.79 -9.40 12.62
N ASN A 213 10.21 -8.24 12.31
CA ASN A 213 8.81 -7.96 12.57
C ASN A 213 7.92 -8.65 11.54
N PHE A 214 6.75 -9.13 11.99
CA PHE A 214 5.72 -9.60 11.06
C PHE A 214 5.01 -8.43 10.41
N VAL A 215 4.94 -8.46 9.08
CA VAL A 215 4.30 -7.45 8.24
C VAL A 215 3.28 -8.13 7.34
N GLU A 216 2.14 -7.47 7.15
CA GLU A 216 1.05 -7.95 6.29
C GLU A 216 0.82 -6.99 5.11
N ASN A 217 0.62 -7.57 3.93
CA ASN A 217 0.05 -6.91 2.77
C ASN A 217 -1.31 -7.52 2.43
N THR A 218 -2.32 -6.69 2.29
CA THR A 218 -3.66 -7.13 1.89
C THR A 218 -4.03 -6.54 0.53
N ILE A 219 -4.57 -7.38 -0.37
CA ILE A 219 -5.14 -6.97 -1.67
C ILE A 219 -6.59 -7.45 -1.72
N TYR A 220 -7.54 -6.52 -1.76
CA TYR A 220 -8.94 -6.87 -1.96
C TYR A 220 -9.21 -7.15 -3.44
N VAL A 221 -10.02 -8.16 -3.70
CA VAL A 221 -10.36 -8.65 -5.04
C VAL A 221 -11.86 -8.57 -5.25
N LYS A 222 -12.25 -7.95 -6.34
CA LYS A 222 -13.64 -7.93 -6.81
C LYS A 222 -13.64 -8.06 -8.32
N GLU A 223 -13.94 -9.25 -8.82
CA GLU A 223 -13.82 -9.58 -10.23
C GLU A 223 -15.05 -10.30 -10.78
N SER A 224 -15.35 -10.01 -12.03
CA SER A 224 -16.24 -10.84 -12.85
C SER A 224 -15.38 -11.64 -13.83
N LEU A 225 -15.53 -12.97 -13.83
CA LEU A 225 -14.77 -13.85 -14.71
C LEU A 225 -15.52 -14.18 -16.01
N LYS A 226 -16.85 -14.12 -15.98
CA LYS A 226 -17.75 -14.29 -17.13
C LYS A 226 -18.89 -13.30 -17.03
#